data_9a48af820774223f69cc7ddec4f3b845
#
_entry.id   9a48af820774223f69cc7ddec4f3b845
#
_cell.length_a   1.000
_cell.length_b   1.000
_cell.length_c   1.000
_cell.angle_alpha   90.00
_cell.angle_beta   90.00
_cell.angle_gamma   90.00
#
_symmetry.space_group_name_H-M   'P 1'
#
loop_
_entity.id
_entity.type
_entity.pdbx_description
1 polymer ?
#
loop_
_entity_poly.entity_id
_entity_poly.type
_entity_poly.pdbx_seq_one_letter_code
_entity_poly.pdbx_strand_id
1 'polypeptide(L)'
;MEETLHATYIWRAPYSKNQPCTLALGDARLSDVSGDSLRIGRPRLADALRAHTCEFPAMRDLASLVHDLSRIHYSTPTNLELTPLRSALIDGWKSTAPSDWTSDEAFYSHRGGMAIWEYEQCLLDVLEATSHQSGAPEPAVTTLAYVKAYQKRMFSNRMFSSLSVMAAFFGIASLVNTFPPTMDEVPIPIACIALSFWLYRMYKRLSPPPERPFTDLGK
;
A
#
# COMPACT_ATOMS: atom_id res chain seq x y z
N MET A 1 6.04 7.20 14.46
CA MET A 1 5.63 6.90 13.07
C MET A 1 6.79 6.37 12.25
N GLU A 2 7.88 7.10 12.12
CA GLU A 2 9.07 6.66 11.39
C GLU A 2 9.64 5.35 11.94
N GLU A 3 9.76 5.22 13.26
CA GLU A 3 10.21 4.00 13.92
C GLU A 3 9.29 2.81 13.64
N THR A 4 7.98 2.99 13.61
CA THR A 4 7.02 1.94 13.26
C THR A 4 7.12 1.56 11.79
N LEU A 5 7.34 2.52 10.90
CA LEU A 5 7.53 2.28 9.48
C LEU A 5 8.87 1.59 9.18
N HIS A 6 9.91 1.92 9.92
CA HIS A 6 11.24 1.33 9.74
C HIS A 6 11.44 0.00 10.47
N ALA A 7 10.83 -0.18 11.64
CA ALA A 7 11.01 -1.40 12.44
C ALA A 7 10.35 -2.63 11.82
N THR A 8 9.32 -2.46 11.02
CA THR A 8 8.60 -3.57 10.38
C THR A 8 9.17 -3.84 8.98
N TYR A 9 9.69 -5.04 8.76
CA TYR A 9 10.15 -5.53 7.45
C TYR A 9 9.12 -5.36 6.33
N ILE A 10 7.86 -5.33 6.69
CA ILE A 10 6.72 -5.13 5.81
C ILE A 10 6.80 -3.77 5.12
N TRP A 11 7.11 -2.76 5.88
CA TRP A 11 7.18 -1.38 5.43
C TRP A 11 8.51 -1.00 4.79
N ARG A 12 9.53 -1.85 4.94
CA ARG A 12 10.79 -1.75 4.18
C ARG A 12 10.66 -2.19 2.73
N ALA A 13 9.48 -2.47 2.26
CA ALA A 13 9.28 -2.73 0.85
C ALA A 13 9.84 -1.58 0.01
N PRO A 14 10.37 -1.85 -1.17
CA PRO A 14 10.98 -0.83 -2.03
C PRO A 14 9.96 0.12 -2.66
N TYR A 15 8.82 0.32 -2.01
CA TYR A 15 7.75 1.18 -2.47
C TYR A 15 8.19 2.62 -2.74
N SER A 16 9.18 3.09 -2.00
CA SER A 16 9.72 4.44 -2.15
C SER A 16 10.91 4.53 -3.11
N LYS A 17 11.52 3.41 -3.49
CA LYS A 17 12.76 3.44 -4.28
C LYS A 17 12.54 3.72 -5.76
N ASN A 18 11.38 3.37 -6.29
CA ASN A 18 11.10 3.40 -7.72
C ASN A 18 9.86 4.24 -8.05
N GLN A 19 9.34 4.99 -7.10
CA GLN A 19 8.20 5.87 -7.35
C GLN A 19 8.71 7.31 -7.50
N PRO A 20 8.29 8.03 -8.55
CA PRO A 20 8.57 9.44 -8.66
C PRO A 20 7.95 10.17 -7.48
N CYS A 21 8.74 11.00 -6.85
CA CYS A 21 8.29 11.83 -5.74
C CYS A 21 7.89 13.22 -6.25
N THR A 22 6.89 13.78 -5.60
CA THR A 22 6.36 15.12 -5.87
C THR A 22 6.32 15.93 -4.58
N LEU A 23 6.15 17.23 -4.70
CA LEU A 23 5.77 18.04 -3.56
C LEU A 23 4.37 17.59 -3.10
N ALA A 24 4.26 17.23 -1.82
CA ALA A 24 2.99 16.79 -1.27
C ALA A 24 1.98 17.94 -1.23
N LEU A 25 0.73 17.64 -1.56
CA LEU A 25 -0.38 18.59 -1.48
C LEU A 25 -0.80 18.89 -0.03
N GLY A 26 -0.27 18.15 0.94
CA GLY A 26 -0.65 18.26 2.34
C GLY A 26 -1.92 17.46 2.66
N ASP A 27 -2.84 18.06 3.40
CA ASP A 27 -4.14 17.45 3.70
C ASP A 27 -5.10 17.69 2.52
N ALA A 28 -4.97 16.88 1.47
CA ALA A 28 -5.87 16.94 0.32
C ALA A 28 -7.24 16.36 0.68
N ARG A 29 -8.29 17.14 0.54
CA ARG A 29 -9.67 16.74 0.83
C ARG A 29 -10.53 16.82 -0.41
N LEU A 30 -11.55 15.97 -0.47
CA LEU A 30 -12.52 15.98 -1.58
C LEU A 30 -13.27 17.31 -1.66
N SER A 31 -13.50 17.99 -0.54
CA SER A 31 -14.08 19.33 -0.50
C SER A 31 -13.24 20.42 -1.13
N ASP A 32 -11.95 20.16 -1.34
CA ASP A 32 -11.02 21.08 -1.97
C ASP A 32 -10.95 20.90 -3.49
N VAL A 33 -11.62 19.88 -4.02
CA VAL A 33 -11.73 19.61 -5.46
C VAL A 33 -12.93 20.40 -6.01
N SER A 34 -12.69 21.27 -6.99
CA SER A 34 -13.73 22.03 -7.67
C SER A 34 -13.48 22.03 -9.18
N GLY A 35 -14.25 21.21 -9.92
CA GLY A 35 -14.02 21.03 -11.35
C GLY A 35 -12.60 20.52 -11.61
N ASP A 36 -11.84 21.25 -12.42
CA ASP A 36 -10.45 20.91 -12.78
C ASP A 36 -9.40 21.50 -11.82
N SER A 37 -9.85 22.09 -10.71
CA SER A 37 -8.95 22.73 -9.74
C SER A 37 -8.95 22.04 -8.40
N LEU A 38 -7.78 21.99 -7.77
CA LEU A 38 -7.59 21.51 -6.42
C LEU A 38 -7.03 22.63 -5.55
N ARG A 39 -7.69 22.92 -4.45
CA ARG A 39 -7.19 23.87 -3.46
C ARG A 39 -6.02 23.23 -2.71
N ILE A 40 -4.85 23.84 -2.80
CA ILE A 40 -3.64 23.41 -2.11
C ILE A 40 -3.50 24.22 -0.82
N GLY A 41 -2.95 23.60 0.22
CA GLY A 41 -2.40 24.36 1.32
C GLY A 41 -3.14 24.30 2.63
N ARG A 42 -3.68 23.12 3.00
CA ARG A 42 -4.01 22.85 4.41
C ARG A 42 -2.83 22.14 5.05
N PRO A 43 -1.93 22.84 5.75
CA PRO A 43 -0.90 22.15 6.52
C PRO A 43 -1.57 21.38 7.65
N ARG A 44 -1.18 20.14 7.85
CA ARG A 44 -1.48 19.39 9.06
C ARG A 44 -0.51 19.76 10.16
N LEU A 45 -0.90 19.52 11.41
CA LEU A 45 -0.01 19.75 12.56
C LEU A 45 1.36 19.08 12.37
N ALA A 46 1.38 17.87 11.82
CA ALA A 46 2.62 17.15 11.54
C ALA A 46 3.46 17.78 10.42
N ASP A 47 2.88 18.53 9.52
CA ASP A 47 3.61 19.18 8.43
C ASP A 47 4.48 20.33 8.96
N ALA A 48 4.10 20.94 10.06
CA ALA A 48 4.92 21.96 10.74
C ALA A 48 6.25 21.40 11.29
N LEU A 49 6.32 20.07 11.48
CA LEU A 49 7.50 19.36 11.97
C LEU A 49 8.38 18.82 10.85
N ARG A 50 7.97 18.97 9.59
CA ARG A 50 8.67 18.45 8.41
C ARG A 50 9.45 19.55 7.70
N ALA A 51 10.54 19.15 7.08
CA ALA A 51 11.27 20.06 6.20
C ALA A 51 10.40 20.42 4.98
N HIS A 52 10.40 21.70 4.59
CA HIS A 52 9.63 22.20 3.45
C HIS A 52 10.02 21.58 2.09
N THR A 53 11.14 20.89 2.04
CA THR A 53 11.68 20.24 0.83
C THR A 53 11.35 18.75 0.77
N CYS A 54 10.48 18.23 1.67
CA CYS A 54 10.10 16.83 1.64
C CYS A 54 9.29 16.52 0.38
N GLU A 55 9.82 15.60 -0.42
CA GLU A 55 9.16 15.01 -1.56
C GLU A 55 8.56 13.67 -1.15
N PHE A 56 7.33 13.42 -1.59
CA PHE A 56 6.61 12.19 -1.31
C PHE A 56 6.09 11.57 -2.60
N PRO A 57 5.89 10.24 -2.63
CA PRO A 57 5.19 9.62 -3.75
C PRO A 57 3.79 10.22 -3.90
N ALA A 58 3.35 10.43 -5.15
CA ALA A 58 2.00 10.91 -5.46
C ALA A 58 0.88 10.04 -4.85
N MET A 59 1.20 8.78 -4.57
CA MET A 59 0.33 7.84 -3.85
C MET A 59 -0.09 8.35 -2.47
N ARG A 60 0.74 9.17 -1.82
CA ARG A 60 0.41 9.76 -0.52
C ARG A 60 -0.78 10.72 -0.61
N ASP A 61 -0.81 11.53 -1.67
CA ASP A 61 -1.92 12.47 -1.88
C ASP A 61 -3.21 11.73 -2.27
N LEU A 62 -3.10 10.70 -3.11
CA LEU A 62 -4.23 9.82 -3.41
C LEU A 62 -4.77 9.16 -2.13
N ALA A 63 -3.89 8.64 -1.27
CA ALA A 63 -4.31 8.03 -0.01
C ALA A 63 -5.00 9.04 0.92
N SER A 64 -4.60 10.32 0.90
CA SER A 64 -5.28 11.39 1.62
C SER A 64 -6.71 11.57 1.13
N LEU A 65 -6.93 11.64 -0.18
CA LEU A 65 -8.27 11.74 -0.78
C LEU A 65 -9.14 10.52 -0.48
N VAL A 66 -8.58 9.32 -0.59
CA VAL A 66 -9.29 8.06 -0.29
C VAL A 66 -9.65 7.95 1.18
N HIS A 67 -8.76 8.42 2.06
CA HIS A 67 -9.02 8.48 3.49
C HIS A 67 -10.12 9.51 3.82
N ASP A 68 -10.10 10.67 3.17
CA ASP A 68 -11.16 11.69 3.34
C ASP A 68 -12.52 11.18 2.85
N LEU A 69 -12.56 10.43 1.74
CA LEU A 69 -13.77 9.74 1.28
C LEU A 69 -14.31 8.79 2.36
N SER A 70 -13.44 8.06 3.03
CA SER A 70 -13.82 7.19 4.14
C SER A 70 -14.38 7.98 5.32
N ARG A 71 -13.77 9.13 5.67
CA ARG A 71 -14.27 10.03 6.73
C ARG A 71 -15.67 10.56 6.41
N ILE A 72 -15.90 11.00 5.18
CA ILE A 72 -17.21 11.47 4.71
C ILE A 72 -18.24 10.34 4.80
N HIS A 73 -17.89 9.15 4.32
CA HIS A 73 -18.77 7.99 4.36
C HIS A 73 -19.20 7.61 5.79
N TYR A 74 -18.28 7.60 6.75
CA TYR A 74 -18.59 7.29 8.14
C TYR A 74 -19.34 8.40 8.88
N SER A 75 -19.15 9.65 8.47
CA SER A 75 -19.81 10.81 9.09
C SER A 75 -21.19 11.11 8.51
N THR A 76 -21.52 10.54 7.35
CA THR A 76 -22.76 10.83 6.63
C THR A 76 -23.61 9.57 6.54
N PRO A 77 -24.87 9.58 6.97
CA PRO A 77 -25.75 8.44 6.78
C PRO A 77 -25.98 8.22 5.29
N THR A 78 -25.49 7.13 4.75
CA THR A 78 -25.59 6.76 3.35
C THR A 78 -25.79 5.26 3.19
N ASN A 79 -26.54 4.87 2.15
CA ASN A 79 -26.69 3.47 1.76
C ASN A 79 -25.64 3.03 0.73
N LEU A 80 -24.72 3.92 0.35
CA LEU A 80 -23.67 3.59 -0.61
C LEU A 80 -22.58 2.75 0.08
N GLU A 81 -22.10 1.74 -0.59
CA GLU A 81 -20.98 0.95 -0.12
C GLU A 81 -19.66 1.72 -0.32
N LEU A 82 -18.77 1.69 0.67
CA LEU A 82 -17.49 2.39 0.63
C LEU A 82 -16.54 1.82 -0.43
N THR A 83 -16.51 0.49 -0.60
CA THR A 83 -15.57 -0.17 -1.52
C THR A 83 -15.72 0.27 -2.97
N PRO A 84 -16.91 0.30 -3.58
CA PRO A 84 -17.09 0.84 -4.93
C PRO A 84 -16.71 2.30 -5.08
N LEU A 85 -16.98 3.13 -4.07
CA LEU A 85 -16.60 4.55 -4.08
C LEU A 85 -15.08 4.73 -4.09
N ARG A 86 -14.38 3.96 -3.26
CA ARG A 86 -12.91 3.95 -3.22
C ARG A 86 -12.32 3.46 -4.55
N SER A 87 -12.89 2.39 -5.12
CA SER A 87 -12.47 1.88 -6.42
C SER A 87 -12.61 2.95 -7.51
N ALA A 88 -13.77 3.60 -7.57
CA ALA A 88 -14.02 4.65 -8.56
C ALA A 88 -13.05 5.83 -8.45
N LEU A 89 -12.73 6.26 -7.22
CA LEU A 89 -11.75 7.33 -6.99
C LEU A 89 -10.34 6.90 -7.43
N ILE A 90 -9.92 5.68 -7.09
CA ILE A 90 -8.61 5.12 -7.47
C ILE A 90 -8.52 4.96 -8.99
N ASP A 91 -9.55 4.42 -9.63
CA ASP A 91 -9.59 4.19 -11.08
C ASP A 91 -9.62 5.52 -11.85
N GLY A 92 -10.37 6.50 -11.34
CA GLY A 92 -10.39 7.86 -11.88
C GLY A 92 -9.00 8.49 -11.84
N TRP A 93 -8.32 8.39 -10.72
CA TRP A 93 -6.94 8.88 -10.59
C TRP A 93 -5.98 8.14 -11.52
N LYS A 94 -6.06 6.80 -11.59
CA LYS A 94 -5.24 5.98 -12.50
C LYS A 94 -5.41 6.35 -13.97
N SER A 95 -6.61 6.76 -14.37
CA SER A 95 -6.90 7.09 -15.76
C SER A 95 -6.21 8.36 -16.26
N THR A 96 -5.83 9.25 -15.35
CA THR A 96 -5.25 10.56 -15.66
C THR A 96 -3.81 10.73 -15.22
N ALA A 97 -3.38 9.95 -14.22
CA ALA A 97 -2.02 10.04 -13.68
C ALA A 97 -0.98 9.44 -14.66
N PRO A 98 0.27 9.91 -14.64
CA PRO A 98 1.35 9.34 -15.43
C PRO A 98 1.51 7.83 -15.19
N SER A 99 1.90 7.09 -16.24
CA SER A 99 2.05 5.62 -16.20
C SER A 99 3.01 5.14 -15.10
N ASP A 100 4.07 5.89 -14.84
CA ASP A 100 5.06 5.57 -13.81
C ASP A 100 4.48 5.61 -12.38
N TRP A 101 3.41 6.40 -12.18
CA TRP A 101 2.72 6.52 -10.90
C TRP A 101 1.63 5.47 -10.73
N THR A 102 1.12 4.93 -11.83
CA THR A 102 -0.05 4.04 -11.87
C THR A 102 0.31 2.57 -12.05
N SER A 103 1.60 2.23 -11.99
CA SER A 103 2.02 0.84 -12.12
C SER A 103 1.36 -0.03 -11.04
N ASP A 104 0.98 -1.24 -11.40
CA ASP A 104 0.43 -2.20 -10.42
C ASP A 104 1.32 -2.36 -9.21
N GLU A 105 2.63 -2.24 -9.38
CA GLU A 105 3.60 -2.34 -8.29
C GLU A 105 3.49 -1.22 -7.27
N ALA A 106 3.10 -0.02 -7.69
CA ALA A 106 2.86 1.12 -6.81
C ALA A 106 1.66 0.88 -5.88
N PHE A 107 0.63 0.21 -6.39
CA PHE A 107 -0.62 -0.06 -5.67
C PHE A 107 -0.61 -1.34 -4.86
N TYR A 108 0.29 -2.29 -5.12
CA TYR A 108 0.28 -3.56 -4.42
C TYR A 108 0.50 -3.38 -2.91
N SER A 109 -0.49 -3.80 -2.14
CA SER A 109 -0.46 -3.76 -0.68
C SER A 109 0.71 -4.55 -0.08
N HIS A 110 1.17 -5.62 -0.74
CA HIS A 110 2.31 -6.39 -0.28
C HIS A 110 3.64 -5.63 -0.37
N ARG A 111 3.69 -4.53 -1.10
CA ARG A 111 4.81 -3.58 -1.14
C ARG A 111 4.56 -2.33 -0.30
N GLY A 112 3.48 -2.33 0.47
CA GLY A 112 3.03 -1.19 1.24
C GLY A 112 2.01 -0.34 0.49
N GLY A 113 2.28 0.04 -0.74
CA GLY A 113 1.37 0.75 -1.62
C GLY A 113 0.57 1.85 -0.91
N MET A 114 -0.68 1.99 -1.27
CA MET A 114 -1.58 2.97 -0.67
C MET A 114 -1.87 2.73 0.81
N ALA A 115 -1.82 1.46 1.27
CA ALA A 115 -2.13 1.13 2.66
C ALA A 115 -1.19 1.80 3.68
N ILE A 116 0.09 1.99 3.35
CA ILE A 116 1.03 2.72 4.22
C ILE A 116 0.61 4.17 4.40
N TRP A 117 0.23 4.80 3.30
CA TRP A 117 -0.13 6.21 3.32
C TRP A 117 -1.50 6.45 3.95
N GLU A 118 -2.45 5.54 3.80
CA GLU A 118 -3.69 5.57 4.59
C GLU A 118 -3.43 5.38 6.08
N TYR A 119 -2.51 4.48 6.44
CA TYR A 119 -2.07 4.34 7.83
C TYR A 119 -1.46 5.63 8.37
N GLU A 120 -0.63 6.33 7.57
CA GLU A 120 -0.13 7.66 7.93
C GLU A 120 -1.28 8.64 8.19
N GLN A 121 -2.29 8.69 7.31
CA GLN A 121 -3.45 9.58 7.50
C GLN A 121 -4.20 9.28 8.80
N CYS A 122 -4.39 8.00 9.12
CA CYS A 122 -5.01 7.59 10.39
C CYS A 122 -4.22 8.07 11.61
N LEU A 123 -2.88 7.97 11.57
CA LEU A 123 -2.04 8.47 12.65
C LEU A 123 -2.10 10.00 12.78
N LEU A 124 -2.15 10.71 11.66
CA LEU A 124 -2.31 12.18 11.65
C LEU A 124 -3.65 12.60 12.24
N ASP A 125 -4.73 11.89 11.92
CA ASP A 125 -6.06 12.14 12.50
C ASP A 125 -6.06 11.94 14.02
N VAL A 126 -5.41 10.89 14.51
CA VAL A 126 -5.29 10.67 15.96
C VAL A 126 -4.45 11.75 16.63
N LEU A 127 -3.37 12.17 15.99
CA LEU A 127 -2.52 13.24 16.51
C LEU A 127 -3.29 14.56 16.61
N GLU A 128 -4.02 14.94 15.58
CA GLU A 128 -4.85 16.14 15.55
C GLU A 128 -5.99 16.07 16.57
N ALA A 129 -6.69 14.94 16.62
CA ALA A 129 -7.74 14.73 17.62
C ALA A 129 -7.22 14.86 19.05
N THR A 130 -6.04 14.30 19.31
CA THR A 130 -5.38 14.42 20.62
C THR A 130 -5.01 15.87 20.94
N SER A 131 -4.47 16.61 19.96
CA SER A 131 -4.09 18.02 20.13
C SER A 131 -5.31 18.93 20.40
N HIS A 132 -6.45 18.59 19.82
CA HIS A 132 -7.71 19.30 20.00
C HIS A 132 -8.58 18.74 21.15
N GLN A 133 -8.09 17.75 21.89
CA GLN A 133 -8.84 17.04 22.94
C GLN A 133 -10.20 16.52 22.45
N SER A 134 -10.26 16.10 21.19
CA SER A 134 -11.45 15.53 20.54
C SER A 134 -11.29 14.02 20.31
N GLY A 135 -12.40 13.33 19.97
CA GLY A 135 -12.35 11.95 19.53
C GLY A 135 -11.74 11.82 18.14
N ALA A 136 -10.91 10.80 17.92
CA ALA A 136 -10.42 10.49 16.60
C ALA A 136 -11.57 10.03 15.68
N PRO A 137 -11.56 10.37 14.38
CA PRO A 137 -12.61 9.97 13.46
C PRO A 137 -12.64 8.45 13.28
N GLU A 138 -13.82 7.89 13.05
CA GLU A 138 -14.06 6.44 12.96
C GLU A 138 -13.15 5.71 11.97
N PRO A 139 -12.90 6.20 10.75
CA PRO A 139 -12.00 5.51 9.82
C PRO A 139 -10.61 5.29 10.40
N ALA A 140 -10.08 6.25 11.16
CA ALA A 140 -8.78 6.13 11.80
C ALA A 140 -8.80 5.06 12.90
N VAL A 141 -9.80 5.07 13.76
CA VAL A 141 -9.94 4.10 14.86
C VAL A 141 -10.04 2.67 14.31
N THR A 142 -10.95 2.45 13.36
CA THR A 142 -11.16 1.14 12.75
C THR A 142 -9.91 0.65 12.03
N THR A 143 -9.28 1.48 11.21
CA THR A 143 -8.07 1.10 10.47
C THR A 143 -6.93 0.73 11.42
N LEU A 144 -6.69 1.53 12.45
CA LEU A 144 -5.62 1.29 13.41
C LEU A 144 -5.83 0.00 14.21
N ALA A 145 -7.08 -0.38 14.48
CA ALA A 145 -7.39 -1.66 15.15
C ALA A 145 -6.91 -2.88 14.34
N TYR A 146 -6.89 -2.79 13.02
CA TYR A 146 -6.47 -3.89 12.13
C TYR A 146 -5.00 -3.87 11.73
N VAL A 147 -4.23 -2.85 12.08
CA VAL A 147 -2.82 -2.72 11.63
C VAL A 147 -1.97 -3.93 11.98
N LYS A 148 -2.09 -4.47 13.19
CA LYS A 148 -1.32 -5.66 13.60
C LYS A 148 -1.67 -6.89 12.76
N ALA A 149 -2.94 -7.11 12.47
CA ALA A 149 -3.39 -8.22 11.64
C ALA A 149 -2.91 -8.04 10.19
N TYR A 150 -2.99 -6.82 9.67
CA TYR A 150 -2.46 -6.47 8.36
C TYR A 150 -0.95 -6.73 8.27
N GLN A 151 -0.17 -6.27 9.23
CA GLN A 151 1.27 -6.50 9.28
C GLN A 151 1.61 -8.00 9.29
N LYS A 152 0.91 -8.79 10.10
CA LYS A 152 1.09 -10.25 10.15
C LYS A 152 0.80 -10.89 8.79
N ARG A 153 -0.28 -10.50 8.13
CA ARG A 153 -0.64 -11.00 6.80
C ARG A 153 0.41 -10.62 5.77
N MET A 154 0.89 -9.38 5.78
CA MET A 154 1.94 -8.92 4.86
C MET A 154 3.26 -9.66 5.08
N PHE A 155 3.62 -9.93 6.34
CA PHE A 155 4.78 -10.76 6.65
C PHE A 155 4.64 -12.18 6.09
N SER A 156 3.50 -12.83 6.31
CA SER A 156 3.22 -14.16 5.77
C SER A 156 3.30 -14.17 4.23
N ASN A 157 2.74 -13.15 3.58
CA ASN A 157 2.83 -13.02 2.13
C ASN A 157 4.26 -12.90 1.64
N ARG A 158 5.14 -12.18 2.35
CA ARG A 158 6.56 -12.07 2.00
C ARG A 158 7.32 -13.38 2.09
N MET A 159 6.91 -14.28 2.97
CA MET A 159 7.47 -15.62 3.01
C MET A 159 7.29 -16.34 1.67
N PHE A 160 6.12 -16.20 1.03
CA PHE A 160 5.91 -16.76 -0.32
C PHE A 160 6.86 -16.16 -1.35
N SER A 161 7.11 -14.85 -1.31
CA SER A 161 8.08 -14.21 -2.19
C SER A 161 9.51 -14.72 -1.96
N SER A 162 9.92 -14.82 -0.70
CA SER A 162 11.26 -15.33 -0.35
C SER A 162 11.45 -16.78 -0.77
N LEU A 163 10.47 -17.64 -0.51
CA LEU A 163 10.47 -19.03 -0.94
C LEU A 163 10.48 -19.16 -2.47
N SER A 164 9.76 -18.27 -3.18
CA SER A 164 9.79 -18.22 -4.63
C SER A 164 11.20 -17.93 -5.16
N VAL A 165 11.89 -16.93 -4.60
CA VAL A 165 13.28 -16.61 -5.00
C VAL A 165 14.23 -17.77 -4.69
N MET A 166 14.10 -18.41 -3.53
CA MET A 166 14.90 -19.58 -3.19
C MET A 166 14.68 -20.75 -4.16
N ALA A 167 13.41 -21.06 -4.46
CA ALA A 167 13.08 -22.13 -5.39
C ALA A 167 13.64 -21.84 -6.80
N ALA A 168 13.54 -20.58 -7.29
CA ALA A 168 14.14 -20.17 -8.54
C ALA A 168 15.67 -20.35 -8.53
N PHE A 169 16.33 -19.91 -7.45
CA PHE A 169 17.76 -20.03 -7.31
C PHE A 169 18.22 -21.49 -7.36
N PHE A 170 17.58 -22.37 -6.59
CA PHE A 170 17.90 -23.80 -6.59
C PHE A 170 17.63 -24.45 -7.93
N GLY A 171 16.54 -24.11 -8.61
CA GLY A 171 16.23 -24.62 -9.94
C GLY A 171 17.29 -24.22 -10.97
N ILE A 172 17.67 -22.94 -10.99
CA ILE A 172 18.69 -22.42 -11.93
C ILE A 172 20.08 -23.00 -11.60
N ALA A 173 20.47 -22.99 -10.34
CA ALA A 173 21.77 -23.52 -9.88
C ALA A 173 21.92 -25.02 -10.23
N SER A 174 20.85 -25.80 -10.05
CA SER A 174 20.84 -27.20 -10.44
C SER A 174 21.05 -27.36 -11.96
N LEU A 175 20.34 -26.61 -12.80
CA LEU A 175 20.54 -26.66 -14.25
C LEU A 175 21.95 -26.29 -14.67
N VAL A 176 22.56 -25.29 -14.04
CA VAL A 176 23.92 -24.86 -14.36
C VAL A 176 24.96 -25.92 -13.97
N ASN A 177 24.79 -26.54 -12.79
CA ASN A 177 25.74 -27.54 -12.29
C ASN A 177 25.67 -28.89 -13.04
N THR A 178 24.53 -29.20 -13.64
CA THR A 178 24.31 -30.46 -14.37
C THR A 178 24.43 -30.29 -15.89
N PHE A 179 25.05 -29.22 -16.35
CA PHE A 179 25.18 -28.99 -17.80
C PHE A 179 26.33 -29.79 -18.45
N PRO A 180 26.09 -30.54 -19.54
CA PRO A 180 24.82 -30.78 -20.23
C PRO A 180 23.92 -31.73 -19.42
N PRO A 181 22.63 -31.36 -19.20
CA PRO A 181 21.73 -32.12 -18.34
C PRO A 181 21.37 -33.47 -18.97
N THR A 182 21.39 -34.52 -18.15
CA THR A 182 20.83 -35.82 -18.52
C THR A 182 19.31 -35.80 -18.32
N MET A 183 18.59 -36.67 -19.04
CA MET A 183 17.11 -36.71 -18.97
C MET A 183 16.60 -37.00 -17.56
N ASP A 184 17.38 -37.68 -16.73
CA ASP A 184 16.99 -38.04 -15.36
C ASP A 184 17.18 -36.87 -14.36
N GLU A 185 18.00 -35.87 -14.72
CA GLU A 185 18.33 -34.72 -13.85
C GLU A 185 17.44 -33.49 -14.10
N VAL A 186 16.81 -33.40 -15.27
CA VAL A 186 15.95 -32.27 -15.69
C VAL A 186 14.67 -32.07 -14.87
N PRO A 187 13.99 -33.13 -14.38
CA PRO A 187 12.70 -32.96 -13.69
C PRO A 187 12.77 -32.09 -12.42
N ILE A 188 13.85 -32.21 -11.63
CA ILE A 188 14.00 -31.47 -10.37
C ILE A 188 14.12 -29.96 -10.58
N PRO A 189 15.02 -29.46 -11.44
CA PRO A 189 15.09 -28.04 -11.77
C PRO A 189 13.79 -27.45 -12.31
N ILE A 190 13.11 -28.18 -13.19
CA ILE A 190 11.82 -27.75 -13.74
C ILE A 190 10.77 -27.63 -12.63
N ALA A 191 10.68 -28.62 -11.72
CA ALA A 191 9.78 -28.60 -10.60
C ALA A 191 10.05 -27.39 -9.67
N CYS A 192 11.32 -27.08 -9.40
CA CYS A 192 11.72 -25.92 -8.62
C CYS A 192 11.31 -24.59 -9.27
N ILE A 193 11.50 -24.45 -10.59
CA ILE A 193 11.10 -23.27 -11.35
C ILE A 193 9.56 -23.13 -11.37
N ALA A 194 8.84 -24.22 -11.58
CA ALA A 194 7.38 -24.22 -11.55
C ALA A 194 6.84 -23.85 -10.16
N LEU A 195 7.45 -24.40 -9.11
CA LEU A 195 7.14 -24.06 -7.71
C LEU A 195 7.40 -22.57 -7.44
N SER A 196 8.52 -22.04 -7.91
CA SER A 196 8.84 -20.62 -7.79
C SER A 196 7.74 -19.74 -8.41
N PHE A 197 7.34 -20.05 -9.64
CA PHE A 197 6.27 -19.31 -10.31
C PHE A 197 4.94 -19.39 -9.56
N TRP A 198 4.58 -20.57 -9.06
CA TRP A 198 3.37 -20.76 -8.27
C TRP A 198 3.40 -19.95 -6.97
N LEU A 199 4.49 -19.99 -6.23
CA LEU A 199 4.69 -19.22 -4.99
C LEU A 199 4.61 -17.72 -5.23
N TYR A 200 5.22 -17.22 -6.32
CA TYR A 200 5.15 -15.82 -6.68
C TYR A 200 3.72 -15.37 -7.05
N ARG A 201 2.98 -16.25 -7.73
CA ARG A 201 1.56 -15.99 -8.04
C ARG A 201 0.71 -15.95 -6.77
N MET A 202 0.97 -16.85 -5.81
CA MET A 202 0.31 -16.84 -4.51
C MET A 202 0.62 -15.56 -3.72
N TYR A 203 1.87 -15.12 -3.73
CA TYR A 203 2.31 -13.86 -3.14
C TYR A 203 1.49 -12.67 -3.64
N LYS A 204 1.31 -12.55 -4.96
CA LYS A 204 0.48 -11.49 -5.56
C LYS A 204 -1.00 -11.64 -5.20
N ARG A 205 -1.54 -12.84 -5.30
CA ARG A 205 -2.97 -13.10 -5.11
C ARG A 205 -3.46 -12.88 -3.66
N LEU A 206 -2.62 -13.18 -2.68
CA LEU A 206 -2.96 -13.06 -1.26
C LEU A 206 -2.82 -11.64 -0.72
N SER A 207 -2.30 -10.72 -1.49
CA SER A 207 -2.21 -9.32 -1.11
C SER A 207 -3.59 -8.67 -1.08
N PRO A 208 -3.95 -7.96 -0.01
CA PRO A 208 -5.19 -7.21 0.01
C PRO A 208 -5.22 -6.17 -1.13
N PRO A 209 -6.36 -6.00 -1.80
CA PRO A 209 -6.49 -5.00 -2.85
C PRO A 209 -6.44 -3.57 -2.28
N PRO A 210 -6.00 -2.58 -3.06
CA PRO A 210 -5.89 -1.20 -2.60
C PRO A 210 -7.24 -0.57 -2.22
N GLU A 211 -8.35 -1.03 -2.81
CA GLU A 211 -9.71 -0.55 -2.52
C GLU A 211 -10.15 -0.85 -1.09
N ARG A 212 -9.61 -1.92 -0.49
CA ARG A 212 -9.96 -2.36 0.86
C ARG A 212 -8.79 -3.04 1.60
N PRO A 213 -7.67 -2.34 1.80
CA PRO A 213 -6.45 -2.97 2.33
C PRO A 213 -6.61 -3.52 3.75
N PHE A 214 -7.53 -2.98 4.55
CA PHE A 214 -7.73 -3.34 5.95
C PHE A 214 -9.02 -4.11 6.21
N THR A 215 -10.07 -3.94 5.41
CA THR A 215 -11.42 -4.47 5.68
C THR A 215 -11.53 -5.98 5.52
N ASP A 216 -10.69 -6.61 4.71
CA ASP A 216 -10.68 -8.06 4.53
C ASP A 216 -10.08 -8.83 5.73
N LEU A 217 -9.54 -8.13 6.70
CA LEU A 217 -8.90 -8.73 7.88
C LEU A 217 -9.85 -8.91 9.05
N GLY A 218 -11.04 -8.35 8.98
CA GLY A 218 -12.06 -8.43 10.02
C GLY A 218 -13.11 -9.54 9.82
N LYS A 219 -12.92 -10.40 8.81
CA LYS A 219 -13.84 -11.52 8.50
C LYS A 219 -13.22 -12.85 8.80
#